data_ee42501abd9e77fb56f2a09bbe4fe5c6
#
_entry.id   ee42501abd9e77fb56f2a09bbe4fe5c6
#
_cell.length_a   1.000
_cell.length_b   1.000
_cell.length_c   1.000
_cell.angle_alpha   90.00
_cell.angle_beta   90.00
_cell.angle_gamma   90.00
#
_symmetry.space_group_name_H-M   'P 1'
#
loop_
_entity.id
_entity.type
_entity.pdbx_description
1 polymer ?
#
loop_
_entity_poly.entity_id
_entity_poly.type
_entity_poly.pdbx_seq_one_letter_code
_entity_poly.pdbx_strand_id
1 'polypeptide(L)'
;MQKQPLRVWLYARTADARPGVLEEQLNSLYREAERRGYTVVNGGAEHRCAGDLDRPALFAMLAAVRGGRVDAVMLTRLSRFSYHRLALYLILCFLQDHGVGLITTEYELRYILYLRGFER
;
A
#
# COMPACT_ATOMS: atom_id res chain seq x y z
N MET A 1 5.54 -29.28 0.38
CA MET A 1 6.37 -28.10 0.10
C MET A 1 5.80 -26.88 0.81
N GLN A 2 6.59 -26.24 1.66
CA GLN A 2 6.15 -25.05 2.36
C GLN A 2 6.21 -23.86 1.44
N LYS A 3 5.13 -23.09 1.39
CA LYS A 3 5.13 -21.83 0.68
C LYS A 3 5.91 -20.80 1.48
N GLN A 4 6.69 -19.99 0.80
CA GLN A 4 7.33 -18.85 1.42
C GLN A 4 6.25 -17.85 1.85
N PRO A 5 6.41 -17.21 3.02
CA PRO A 5 5.50 -16.14 3.41
C PRO A 5 5.50 -15.02 2.37
N LEU A 6 4.35 -14.40 2.19
CA LEU A 6 4.21 -13.27 1.28
C LEU A 6 5.03 -12.10 1.82
N ARG A 7 5.92 -11.53 0.99
CA ARG A 7 6.73 -10.38 1.35
C ARG A 7 5.95 -9.11 1.04
N VAL A 8 5.68 -8.30 2.06
CA VAL A 8 4.84 -7.11 1.90
C VAL A 8 5.58 -5.83 2.25
N TRP A 9 5.22 -4.76 1.57
CA TRP A 9 5.63 -3.39 1.87
C TRP A 9 4.42 -2.65 2.39
N LEU A 10 4.55 -1.99 3.54
CA LEU A 10 3.44 -1.25 4.15
C LEU A 10 3.51 0.21 3.74
N TYR A 11 2.38 0.77 3.33
CA TYR A 11 2.29 2.18 2.96
C TYR A 11 1.15 2.85 3.72
N ALA A 12 1.46 3.96 4.40
CA ALA A 12 0.49 4.76 5.12
C ALA A 12 0.62 6.22 4.73
N ARG A 13 -0.51 6.89 4.59
CA ARG A 13 -0.56 8.31 4.27
C ARG A 13 -1.79 8.94 4.90
N THR A 14 -1.63 10.15 5.40
CA THR A 14 -2.76 10.97 5.84
C THR A 14 -2.44 12.45 5.65
N ALA A 15 -3.47 13.24 5.36
CA ALA A 15 -3.39 14.70 5.43
C ALA A 15 -3.83 15.21 6.82
N ASP A 16 -4.31 14.32 7.68
CA ASP A 16 -4.81 14.67 9.01
C ASP A 16 -3.61 14.95 9.94
N ALA A 17 -3.53 16.18 10.44
CA ALA A 17 -2.41 16.63 11.27
C ALA A 17 -2.52 16.23 12.74
N ARG A 18 -3.59 15.55 13.15
CA ARG A 18 -3.75 15.16 14.56
C ARG A 18 -2.67 14.18 14.96
N PRO A 19 -2.08 14.34 16.17
CA PRO A 19 -1.06 13.41 16.65
C PRO A 19 -1.59 11.98 16.70
N GLY A 20 -0.75 11.02 16.30
CA GLY A 20 -1.06 9.61 16.43
C GLY A 20 -1.86 9.00 15.28
N VAL A 21 -2.48 9.81 14.41
CA VAL A 21 -3.32 9.27 13.33
C VAL A 21 -2.50 8.43 12.33
N LEU A 22 -1.37 8.96 11.90
CA LEU A 22 -0.51 8.27 10.93
C LEU A 22 0.13 7.03 11.54
N GLU A 23 0.61 7.14 12.77
CA GLU A 23 1.23 6.02 13.51
C GLU A 23 0.23 4.89 13.72
N GLU A 24 -1.01 5.21 14.06
CA GLU A 24 -2.05 4.20 14.26
C GLU A 24 -2.37 3.49 12.95
N GLN A 25 -2.41 4.23 11.83
CA GLN A 25 -2.63 3.63 10.51
C GLN A 25 -1.53 2.62 10.20
N LEU A 26 -0.27 3.00 10.39
CA LEU A 26 0.86 2.12 10.12
C LEU A 26 0.87 0.92 11.07
N ASN A 27 0.60 1.15 12.35
CA ASN A 27 0.56 0.07 13.35
C ASN A 27 -0.53 -0.94 13.05
N SER A 28 -1.70 -0.48 12.57
CA SER A 28 -2.78 -1.40 12.19
C SER A 28 -2.36 -2.31 11.04
N LEU A 29 -1.57 -1.80 10.11
CA LEU A 29 -1.03 -2.60 9.01
C LEU A 29 -0.02 -3.64 9.51
N TYR A 30 0.86 -3.27 10.44
CA TYR A 30 1.79 -4.22 11.05
C TYR A 30 1.05 -5.35 11.75
N ARG A 31 0.04 -5.01 12.55
CA ARG A 31 -0.76 -6.02 13.27
C ARG A 31 -1.45 -6.98 12.29
N GLU A 32 -2.02 -6.44 11.22
CA GLU A 32 -2.73 -7.27 10.25
C GLU A 32 -1.76 -8.15 9.45
N ALA A 33 -0.59 -7.64 9.08
CA ALA A 33 0.43 -8.42 8.42
C ALA A 33 0.91 -9.57 9.30
N GLU A 34 1.14 -9.30 10.58
CA GLU A 34 1.54 -10.33 11.55
C GLU A 34 0.45 -11.39 11.69
N ARG A 35 -0.81 -10.97 11.83
CA ARG A 35 -1.94 -11.88 11.96
C ARG A 35 -2.06 -12.81 10.75
N ARG A 36 -1.77 -12.32 9.54
CA ARG A 36 -1.85 -13.11 8.31
C ARG A 36 -0.59 -13.91 8.00
N GLY A 37 0.46 -13.77 8.81
CA GLY A 37 1.70 -14.49 8.60
C GLY A 37 2.55 -13.95 7.46
N TYR A 38 2.40 -12.67 7.12
CA TYR A 38 3.20 -12.04 6.08
C TYR A 38 4.57 -11.64 6.62
N THR A 39 5.57 -11.57 5.73
CA THR A 39 6.87 -11.02 6.06
C THR A 39 6.88 -9.55 5.66
N VAL A 40 7.00 -8.66 6.63
CA VAL A 40 7.11 -7.22 6.35
C VAL A 40 8.56 -6.91 5.97
N VAL A 41 8.77 -6.55 4.70
CA VAL A 41 10.10 -6.19 4.21
C VAL A 41 10.49 -4.81 4.76
N ASN A 42 9.59 -3.86 4.63
CA ASN A 42 9.74 -2.52 5.16
C ASN A 42 8.40 -1.80 5.01
N GLY A 43 8.37 -0.55 5.42
CA GLY A 43 7.19 0.28 5.28
C GLY A 43 7.54 1.73 5.37
N GLY A 44 6.64 2.57 4.91
CA GLY A 44 6.78 4.00 4.99
C GLY A 44 5.45 4.67 5.30
N ALA A 45 5.55 5.78 6.02
CA ALA A 45 4.41 6.59 6.36
C ALA A 45 4.72 8.04 6.04
N GLU A 46 3.73 8.77 5.53
CA GLU A 46 3.94 10.16 5.19
C GLU A 46 2.72 11.01 5.50
N HIS A 47 3.01 12.18 6.02
CA HIS A 47 2.01 13.19 6.29
C HIS A 47 1.95 14.14 5.09
N ARG A 48 1.18 13.77 4.07
CA ARG A 48 1.07 14.49 2.80
C ARG A 48 -0.35 14.41 2.27
N CYS A 49 -0.76 15.41 1.51
CA CYS A 49 -1.98 15.35 0.73
C CYS A 49 -1.82 14.43 -0.47
N ALA A 50 -2.91 13.83 -0.94
CA ALA A 50 -2.86 12.91 -2.08
C ALA A 50 -2.35 13.57 -3.35
N GLY A 51 -2.57 14.89 -3.51
CA GLY A 51 -2.12 15.64 -4.67
C GLY A 51 -0.71 16.21 -4.57
N ASP A 52 -0.01 16.00 -3.46
CA ASP A 52 1.36 16.50 -3.31
C ASP A 52 2.30 15.81 -4.29
N LEU A 53 3.22 16.58 -4.87
CA LEU A 53 4.25 16.04 -5.77
C LEU A 53 5.39 15.40 -4.99
N ASP A 54 5.64 15.87 -3.76
CA ASP A 54 6.68 15.34 -2.89
C ASP A 54 6.08 14.31 -1.94
N ARG A 55 6.20 13.05 -2.30
CA ARG A 55 5.68 11.93 -1.51
C ARG A 55 6.76 10.86 -1.35
N PRO A 56 7.75 11.11 -0.46
CA PRO A 56 8.91 10.23 -0.33
C PRO A 56 8.56 8.79 0.03
N ALA A 57 7.54 8.56 0.88
CA ALA A 57 7.15 7.19 1.23
C ALA A 57 6.53 6.45 0.04
N LEU A 58 5.76 7.15 -0.80
CA LEU A 58 5.23 6.57 -2.03
C LEU A 58 6.36 6.20 -2.99
N PHE A 59 7.33 7.11 -3.18
CA PHE A 59 8.45 6.86 -4.08
C PHE A 59 9.34 5.72 -3.59
N ALA A 60 9.53 5.59 -2.27
CA ALA A 60 10.26 4.47 -1.69
C ALA A 60 9.56 3.14 -1.96
N MET A 61 8.24 3.12 -1.87
CA MET A 61 7.43 1.94 -2.19
C MET A 61 7.60 1.57 -3.67
N LEU A 62 7.48 2.54 -4.58
CA LEU A 62 7.63 2.30 -6.01
C LEU A 62 9.03 1.75 -6.34
N ALA A 63 10.07 2.27 -5.68
CA ALA A 63 11.43 1.78 -5.85
C ALA A 63 11.58 0.33 -5.38
N ALA A 64 10.96 -0.03 -4.27
CA ALA A 64 10.97 -1.41 -3.77
C ALA A 64 10.27 -2.37 -4.72
N VAL A 65 9.15 -1.94 -5.30
CA VAL A 65 8.42 -2.71 -6.31
C VAL A 65 9.29 -2.93 -7.54
N ARG A 66 9.91 -1.86 -8.05
CA ARG A 66 10.79 -1.95 -9.21
C ARG A 66 11.97 -2.88 -8.95
N GLY A 67 12.49 -2.88 -7.74
CA GLY A 67 13.63 -3.73 -7.35
C GLY A 67 13.29 -5.19 -7.13
N GLY A 68 12.03 -5.58 -7.24
CA GLY A 68 11.61 -6.98 -7.07
C GLY A 68 11.69 -7.46 -5.62
N ARG A 69 11.69 -6.55 -4.66
CA ARG A 69 11.90 -6.89 -3.24
C ARG A 69 10.63 -7.31 -2.52
N VAL A 70 9.47 -7.11 -3.13
CA VAL A 70 8.18 -7.35 -2.48
C VAL A 70 7.24 -8.12 -3.39
N ASP A 71 6.33 -8.86 -2.78
CA ASP A 71 5.28 -9.59 -3.49
C ASP A 71 3.96 -8.82 -3.53
N ALA A 72 3.73 -7.96 -2.53
CA ALA A 72 2.51 -7.16 -2.44
C ALA A 72 2.76 -5.88 -1.65
N VAL A 73 1.96 -4.87 -1.95
CA VAL A 73 1.89 -3.63 -1.17
C VAL A 73 0.61 -3.68 -0.34
N MET A 74 0.72 -3.34 0.93
CA MET A 74 -0.38 -3.36 1.88
C MET A 74 -0.66 -1.97 2.40
N LEU A 75 -1.92 -1.55 2.32
CA LEU A 75 -2.38 -0.24 2.79
C LEU A 75 -3.81 -0.38 3.31
N THR A 76 -4.30 0.64 4.01
CA THR A 76 -5.66 0.57 4.55
C THR A 76 -6.71 0.67 3.44
N ARG A 77 -6.54 1.62 2.52
CA ARG A 77 -7.48 1.86 1.41
C ARG A 77 -6.76 2.41 0.19
N LEU A 78 -7.36 2.23 -0.98
CA LEU A 78 -6.79 2.75 -2.23
C LEU A 78 -6.63 4.26 -2.24
N SER A 79 -7.50 4.99 -1.56
CA SER A 79 -7.40 6.46 -1.48
C SER A 79 -6.11 6.93 -0.80
N ARG A 80 -5.40 6.04 -0.08
CA ARG A 80 -4.07 6.38 0.43
C ARG A 80 -3.07 6.59 -0.71
N PHE A 81 -3.24 5.91 -1.84
CA PHE A 81 -2.44 6.18 -3.03
C PHE A 81 -2.85 7.50 -3.67
N SER A 82 -4.14 7.64 -4.02
CA SER A 82 -4.65 8.86 -4.65
C SER A 82 -6.17 8.86 -4.67
N TYR A 83 -6.77 10.06 -4.67
CA TYR A 83 -8.18 10.25 -4.96
C TYR A 83 -8.44 10.45 -6.45
N HIS A 84 -7.42 10.73 -7.26
CA HIS A 84 -7.56 10.94 -8.69
C HIS A 84 -7.52 9.61 -9.42
N ARG A 85 -8.51 9.37 -10.27
CA ARG A 85 -8.64 8.10 -11.00
C ARG A 85 -7.43 7.78 -11.86
N LEU A 86 -6.92 8.77 -12.59
CA LEU A 86 -5.79 8.53 -13.49
C LEU A 86 -4.52 8.20 -12.69
N ALA A 87 -4.24 8.98 -11.65
CA ALA A 87 -3.07 8.72 -10.82
C ALA A 87 -3.14 7.34 -10.16
N LEU A 88 -4.31 6.99 -9.62
CA LEU A 88 -4.54 5.68 -9.04
C LEU A 88 -4.33 4.57 -10.07
N TYR A 89 -4.92 4.73 -11.26
CA TYR A 89 -4.79 3.76 -12.34
C TYR A 89 -3.32 3.54 -12.71
N LEU A 90 -2.54 4.61 -12.82
CA LEU A 90 -1.11 4.50 -13.16
C LEU A 90 -0.32 3.75 -12.09
N ILE A 91 -0.61 4.00 -10.80
CA ILE A 91 0.04 3.27 -9.72
C ILE A 91 -0.32 1.78 -9.78
N LEU A 92 -1.59 1.46 -10.00
CA LEU A 92 -2.03 0.07 -10.08
C LEU A 92 -1.43 -0.65 -11.28
N CYS A 93 -1.35 0.01 -12.44
CA CYS A 93 -0.68 -0.55 -13.61
C CYS A 93 0.79 -0.83 -13.33
N PHE A 94 1.46 0.08 -12.63
CA PHE A 94 2.87 -0.11 -12.25
C PHE A 94 3.05 -1.36 -11.39
N LEU A 95 2.18 -1.55 -10.39
CA LEU A 95 2.22 -2.75 -9.54
C LEU A 95 2.00 -4.01 -10.39
N GLN A 96 0.98 -3.98 -11.24
CA GLN A 96 0.65 -5.12 -12.10
C GLN A 96 1.78 -5.47 -13.06
N ASP A 97 2.41 -4.45 -13.67
CA ASP A 97 3.52 -4.65 -14.60
C ASP A 97 4.72 -5.32 -13.93
N HIS A 98 4.88 -5.12 -12.63
CA HIS A 98 5.96 -5.72 -11.86
C HIS A 98 5.54 -6.99 -11.12
N GLY A 99 4.33 -7.49 -11.37
CA GLY A 99 3.83 -8.70 -10.73
C GLY A 99 3.56 -8.57 -9.25
N VAL A 100 3.37 -7.34 -8.75
CA VAL A 100 3.17 -7.07 -7.32
C VAL A 100 1.69 -6.92 -7.05
N GLY A 101 1.20 -7.64 -6.03
CA GLY A 101 -0.19 -7.60 -5.62
C GLY A 101 -0.51 -6.40 -4.74
N LEU A 102 -1.79 -6.25 -4.46
CA LEU A 102 -2.31 -5.18 -3.63
C LEU A 102 -3.20 -5.77 -2.55
N ILE A 103 -2.99 -5.34 -1.30
CA ILE A 103 -3.79 -5.79 -0.15
C ILE A 103 -4.32 -4.56 0.55
N THR A 104 -5.64 -4.45 0.68
CA THR A 104 -6.27 -3.40 1.46
C THR A 104 -6.94 -4.01 2.68
N THR A 105 -6.83 -3.34 3.82
CA THR A 105 -7.41 -3.83 5.09
C THR A 105 -8.79 -3.26 5.36
N GLU A 106 -9.17 -2.17 4.69
CA GLU A 106 -10.48 -1.57 4.81
C GLU A 106 -11.19 -1.65 3.46
N TYR A 107 -12.51 -1.86 3.52
CA TYR A 107 -13.32 -1.98 2.33
C TYR A 107 -13.74 -0.60 1.81
N GLU A 108 -13.46 -0.33 0.54
CA GLU A 108 -13.93 0.89 -0.15
C GLU A 108 -14.78 0.49 -1.35
N LEU A 109 -16.11 0.57 -1.21
CA LEU A 109 -17.01 0.23 -2.30
C LEU A 109 -16.71 1.01 -3.58
N ARG A 110 -16.32 2.27 -3.42
CA ARG A 110 -16.00 3.19 -4.51
C ARG A 110 -14.94 2.63 -5.47
N TYR A 111 -14.01 1.83 -4.97
CA TYR A 111 -12.87 1.35 -5.75
C TYR A 111 -12.87 -0.14 -5.96
N ILE A 112 -13.99 -0.81 -5.69
CA ILE A 112 -14.03 -2.28 -5.74
C ILE A 112 -13.63 -2.84 -7.12
N LEU A 113 -13.96 -2.13 -8.19
CA LEU A 113 -13.64 -2.57 -9.54
C LEU A 113 -12.13 -2.56 -9.81
N TYR A 114 -11.39 -1.66 -9.15
CA TYR A 114 -9.95 -1.60 -9.29
C TYR A 114 -9.25 -2.77 -8.61
N LEU A 115 -9.89 -3.37 -7.59
CA LEU A 115 -9.29 -4.46 -6.83
C LEU A 115 -9.40 -5.81 -7.51
N ARG A 116 -10.31 -5.95 -8.47
CA ARG A 116 -10.59 -7.26 -9.08
C ARG A 116 -9.37 -7.95 -9.68
N GLY A 117 -8.47 -7.18 -10.28
CA GLY A 117 -7.25 -7.72 -10.86
C GLY A 117 -6.15 -8.06 -9.85
N PHE A 118 -6.34 -7.71 -8.59
CA PHE A 118 -5.33 -7.83 -7.54
C PHE A 118 -5.73 -8.79 -6.41
N GLU A 119 -6.93 -9.32 -6.45
CA GLU A 119 -7.40 -10.27 -5.43
C GLU A 119 -6.57 -11.53 -5.44
N ARG A 120 -6.23 -11.99 -4.25
CA ARG A 120 -5.43 -13.19 -4.06
C ARG A 120 -6.09 -14.18 -3.13
#